data_c8c0c053456cc9238f05dd0d79d025f1
#
_entry.id   c8c0c053456cc9238f05dd0d79d025f1
#
_cell.length_a   1.000
_cell.length_b   1.000
_cell.length_c   1.000
_cell.angle_alpha   90.00
_cell.angle_beta   90.00
_cell.angle_gamma   90.00
#
_symmetry.space_group_name_H-M   'P 1'
#
loop_
_entity.id
_entity.type
_entity.pdbx_description
1 polymer ?
#
loop_
_entity_poly.entity_id
_entity_poly.type
_entity_poly.pdbx_seq_one_letter_code
_entity_poly.pdbx_strand_id
1 'polypeptide(L)'
;MADGRRRRVLVLSGWSPGPLDVLRNRMPDVEFLEPTIPMPPSGCRWCLNPFCLLLLVVIFWLTPEAASNDKLVAQVDESIAWLVRLALLLAIPVLLRLVLAGLVWFAIKDGLWTTSRAIRDFQPDVLVGFSWGGGVALWLLSEGRWKGPTLLLAPTVNAMSWVSCCSAPRLPTPSPSRPTHVFHAENDGFCPASQVAALSAAGCEMHVCDDNHVLLRRQTVEEIHGCLKRLLALPSPSSSDASQTFGANDCGWDD
;
A
#
# COMPACT_ATOMS: atom_id res chain seq x y z
N MET A 1 29.28 4.50 -22.53
CA MET A 1 30.05 3.91 -21.41
C MET A 1 29.06 3.74 -20.26
N ALA A 2 28.80 2.51 -19.82
CA ALA A 2 27.89 2.30 -18.69
C ALA A 2 28.58 2.85 -17.45
N ASP A 3 27.89 3.76 -16.78
CA ASP A 3 28.28 4.26 -15.47
C ASP A 3 28.54 3.06 -14.57
N GLY A 4 29.75 2.92 -13.99
CA GLY A 4 30.14 1.78 -13.16
C GLY A 4 29.40 1.71 -11.82
N ARG A 5 28.26 2.40 -11.70
CA ARG A 5 27.37 2.40 -10.55
C ARG A 5 26.60 1.07 -10.48
N ARG A 6 26.55 0.47 -9.29
CA ARG A 6 25.67 -0.68 -9.04
C ARG A 6 24.20 -0.29 -9.32
N ARG A 7 23.46 -1.19 -9.93
CA ARG A 7 22.01 -1.03 -10.14
C ARG A 7 21.30 -1.06 -8.79
N ARG A 8 20.26 -0.24 -8.65
CA ARG A 8 19.52 0.00 -7.41
C ARG A 8 18.06 -0.36 -7.54
N VAL A 9 17.57 -1.17 -6.63
CA VAL A 9 16.17 -1.59 -6.56
C VAL A 9 15.56 -1.12 -5.25
N LEU A 10 14.49 -0.34 -5.33
CA LEU A 10 13.67 -0.01 -4.18
C LEU A 10 12.56 -1.05 -4.04
N VAL A 11 12.48 -1.67 -2.87
CA VAL A 11 11.54 -2.75 -2.58
C VAL A 11 10.51 -2.28 -1.57
N LEU A 12 9.24 -2.46 -1.89
CA LEU A 12 8.13 -2.25 -0.98
C LEU A 12 7.49 -3.60 -0.67
N SER A 13 7.69 -4.09 0.54
CA SER A 13 7.17 -5.39 0.97
C SER A 13 5.71 -5.32 1.44
N GLY A 14 5.09 -6.49 1.55
CA GLY A 14 3.81 -6.71 2.21
C GLY A 14 3.98 -7.28 3.62
N TRP A 15 2.93 -7.94 4.13
CA TRP A 15 2.99 -8.61 5.45
C TRP A 15 3.94 -9.82 5.49
N SER A 16 4.26 -10.37 4.34
CA SER A 16 5.30 -11.38 4.20
C SER A 16 6.32 -10.89 3.18
N PRO A 17 7.58 -11.38 3.23
CA PRO A 17 8.59 -11.01 2.26
C PRO A 17 8.29 -11.54 0.84
N GLY A 18 7.40 -12.54 0.71
CA GLY A 18 7.09 -13.15 -0.58
C GLY A 18 8.35 -13.60 -1.32
N PRO A 19 8.48 -13.33 -2.64
CA PRO A 19 9.64 -13.73 -3.42
C PRO A 19 10.85 -12.81 -3.26
N LEU A 20 10.73 -11.69 -2.51
CA LEU A 20 11.73 -10.62 -2.46
C LEU A 20 13.08 -11.08 -1.89
N ASP A 21 13.07 -11.89 -0.83
CA ASP A 21 14.32 -12.43 -0.24
C ASP A 21 15.05 -13.36 -1.20
N VAL A 22 14.29 -14.17 -1.95
CA VAL A 22 14.86 -15.06 -2.98
C VAL A 22 15.50 -14.25 -4.10
N LEU A 23 14.83 -13.17 -4.54
CA LEU A 23 15.35 -12.28 -5.58
C LEU A 23 16.63 -11.59 -5.12
N ARG A 24 16.66 -11.07 -3.89
CA ARG A 24 17.84 -10.43 -3.29
C ARG A 24 19.03 -11.37 -3.25
N ASN A 25 18.83 -12.61 -2.81
CA ASN A 25 19.91 -13.61 -2.73
C ASN A 25 20.43 -14.03 -4.11
N ARG A 26 19.62 -13.94 -5.16
CA ARG A 26 20.01 -14.28 -6.54
C ARG A 26 20.70 -13.14 -7.31
N MET A 27 20.71 -11.95 -6.76
CA MET A 27 21.23 -10.74 -7.43
C MET A 27 22.22 -9.97 -6.53
N PRO A 28 23.39 -10.56 -6.18
CA PRO A 28 24.33 -9.96 -5.24
C PRO A 28 24.98 -8.67 -5.77
N ASP A 29 24.96 -8.44 -7.08
CA ASP A 29 25.53 -7.25 -7.71
C ASP A 29 24.55 -6.07 -7.75
N VAL A 30 23.30 -6.27 -7.28
CA VAL A 30 22.25 -5.27 -7.20
C VAL A 30 22.13 -4.76 -5.77
N GLU A 31 22.04 -3.46 -5.62
CA GLU A 31 21.78 -2.81 -4.32
C GLU A 31 20.28 -2.73 -4.08
N PHE A 32 19.81 -3.35 -2.99
CA PHE A 32 18.40 -3.34 -2.60
C PHE A 32 18.20 -2.46 -1.36
N LEU A 33 17.24 -1.54 -1.44
CA LEU A 33 16.74 -0.78 -0.29
C LEU A 33 15.28 -1.15 -0.04
N GLU A 34 14.96 -1.50 1.20
CA GLU A 34 13.61 -1.80 1.66
C GLU A 34 13.25 -0.87 2.81
N PRO A 35 12.55 0.25 2.53
CA PRO A 35 12.09 1.13 3.59
C PRO A 35 10.97 0.45 4.36
N THR A 36 10.96 0.65 5.68
CA THR A 36 9.86 0.17 6.52
C THR A 36 8.63 1.03 6.26
N ILE A 37 7.68 0.51 5.50
CA ILE A 37 6.39 1.14 5.27
C ILE A 37 5.36 0.67 6.32
N PRO A 38 4.52 1.55 6.85
CA PRO A 38 3.50 1.16 7.82
C PRO A 38 2.44 0.29 7.17
N MET A 39 2.07 -0.78 7.84
CA MET A 39 1.02 -1.72 7.43
C MET A 39 0.02 -1.92 8.57
N PRO A 40 -1.29 -1.91 8.32
CA PRO A 40 -2.27 -2.27 9.33
C PRO A 40 -2.17 -3.76 9.69
N PRO A 41 -2.23 -4.17 10.95
CA PRO A 41 -2.23 -3.43 12.21
C PRO A 41 -0.85 -3.32 12.87
N SER A 42 0.25 -3.51 12.14
CA SER A 42 1.60 -3.57 12.70
C SER A 42 2.26 -2.19 12.81
N GLY A 43 2.77 -1.86 13.98
CA GLY A 43 3.68 -0.73 14.21
C GLY A 43 3.24 0.20 15.34
N CYS A 44 4.19 0.56 16.20
CA CYS A 44 4.01 1.41 17.38
C CYS A 44 3.47 2.82 17.04
N ARG A 45 3.69 3.32 15.82
CA ARG A 45 3.11 4.59 15.32
C ARG A 45 1.57 4.60 15.33
N TRP A 46 0.94 3.43 15.28
CA TRP A 46 -0.52 3.29 15.28
C TRP A 46 -1.14 3.59 16.62
N CYS A 47 -0.44 3.34 17.73
CA CYS A 47 -0.93 3.65 19.07
C CYS A 47 -1.15 5.15 19.30
N LEU A 48 -0.42 6.01 18.56
CA LEU A 48 -0.56 7.45 18.58
C LEU A 48 -1.44 8.00 17.44
N ASN A 49 -2.00 7.12 16.61
CA ASN A 49 -2.88 7.53 15.54
C ASN A 49 -4.16 8.15 16.11
N PRO A 50 -4.59 9.35 15.63
CA PRO A 50 -5.76 10.04 16.16
C PRO A 50 -7.04 9.20 16.07
N PHE A 51 -7.15 8.29 15.12
CA PHE A 51 -8.30 7.37 15.02
C PHE A 51 -8.28 6.29 16.11
N CYS A 52 -7.11 5.78 16.49
CA CYS A 52 -7.00 4.86 17.64
C CYS A 52 -7.34 5.58 18.94
N LEU A 53 -6.86 6.81 19.12
CA LEU A 53 -7.20 7.63 20.28
C LEU A 53 -8.69 7.94 20.34
N LEU A 54 -9.29 8.30 19.20
CA LEU A 54 -10.73 8.52 19.10
C LEU A 54 -11.51 7.24 19.46
N LEU A 55 -11.08 6.08 18.94
CA LEU A 55 -11.70 4.79 19.29
C LEU A 55 -11.60 4.49 20.78
N LEU A 56 -10.46 4.75 21.41
CA LEU A 56 -10.30 4.58 22.86
C LEU A 56 -11.21 5.51 23.66
N VAL A 57 -11.33 6.78 23.23
CA VAL A 57 -12.26 7.74 23.84
C VAL A 57 -13.71 7.24 23.70
N VAL A 58 -14.12 6.79 22.52
CA VAL A 58 -15.47 6.27 22.29
C VAL A 58 -15.73 5.01 23.13
N ILE A 59 -14.79 4.07 23.17
CA ILE A 59 -14.90 2.85 24.02
C ILE A 59 -15.02 3.26 25.48
N PHE A 60 -14.20 4.19 25.95
CA PHE A 60 -14.26 4.69 27.33
C PHE A 60 -15.63 5.30 27.66
N TRP A 61 -16.20 6.11 26.75
CA TRP A 61 -17.51 6.72 26.92
C TRP A 61 -18.67 5.72 26.82
N LEU A 62 -18.49 4.60 26.09
CA LEU A 62 -19.48 3.54 25.93
C LEU A 62 -19.37 2.45 27.01
N THR A 63 -18.35 2.51 27.88
CA THR A 63 -18.23 1.53 28.96
C THR A 63 -19.32 1.67 30.01
N PRO A 64 -19.75 0.57 30.64
CA PRO A 64 -20.90 0.54 31.58
C PRO A 64 -20.79 1.48 32.78
N GLU A 65 -19.60 1.98 33.14
CA GLU A 65 -19.44 2.97 34.20
C GLU A 65 -20.13 4.32 33.85
N ALA A 66 -20.18 4.67 32.57
CA ALA A 66 -20.99 5.80 32.13
C ALA A 66 -22.50 5.47 32.18
N ALA A 67 -22.86 4.18 32.07
CA ALA A 67 -24.23 3.69 32.17
C ALA A 67 -24.67 3.45 33.63
N SER A 68 -23.75 3.40 34.60
CA SER A 68 -24.06 3.20 36.01
C SER A 68 -24.50 4.47 36.74
N ASN A 69 -24.67 5.57 36.04
CA ASN A 69 -25.36 6.75 36.57
C ASN A 69 -26.86 6.48 36.62
N ASP A 70 -27.26 5.63 37.59
CA ASP A 70 -28.65 5.19 37.83
C ASP A 70 -29.67 6.34 37.84
N LYS A 71 -29.23 7.57 38.11
CA LYS A 71 -30.07 8.75 38.11
C LYS A 71 -30.44 9.27 36.69
N LEU A 72 -29.61 9.01 35.68
CA LEU A 72 -29.89 9.42 34.29
C LEU A 72 -30.76 8.37 33.59
N VAL A 73 -30.57 7.09 33.92
CA VAL A 73 -31.30 5.99 33.30
C VAL A 73 -32.74 5.90 33.89
N ALA A 74 -32.95 6.28 35.14
CA ALA A 74 -34.26 6.23 35.80
C ALA A 74 -35.26 7.29 35.29
N GLN A 75 -34.82 8.28 34.53
CA GLN A 75 -35.67 9.33 33.94
C GLN A 75 -36.04 9.12 32.46
N VAL A 76 -35.46 8.13 31.82
CA VAL A 76 -35.69 7.85 30.39
C VAL A 76 -36.78 6.78 30.28
N ASP A 77 -37.87 7.09 29.59
CA ASP A 77 -38.92 6.13 29.23
C ASP A 77 -38.27 4.88 28.63
N GLU A 78 -38.71 3.70 29.05
CA GLU A 78 -38.14 2.40 28.65
C GLU A 78 -38.09 2.25 27.11
N SER A 79 -39.02 2.80 26.40
CA SER A 79 -39.08 2.86 24.93
C SER A 79 -37.90 3.67 24.33
N ILE A 80 -37.54 4.79 24.95
CA ILE A 80 -36.41 5.64 24.53
C ILE A 80 -35.07 4.94 24.85
N ALA A 81 -34.97 4.26 26.00
CA ALA A 81 -33.79 3.48 26.35
C ALA A 81 -33.49 2.37 25.31
N TRP A 82 -34.52 1.68 24.85
CA TRP A 82 -34.38 0.68 23.79
C TRP A 82 -33.95 1.29 22.44
N LEU A 83 -34.50 2.43 22.03
CA LEU A 83 -34.09 3.13 20.81
C LEU A 83 -32.63 3.59 20.89
N VAL A 84 -32.20 4.10 22.04
CA VAL A 84 -30.78 4.48 22.25
C VAL A 84 -29.85 3.28 22.13
N ARG A 85 -30.20 2.15 22.79
CA ARG A 85 -29.42 0.91 22.68
C ARG A 85 -29.34 0.41 21.23
N LEU A 86 -30.46 0.42 20.52
CA LEU A 86 -30.48 0.03 19.10
C LEU A 86 -29.62 0.96 18.25
N ALA A 87 -29.73 2.27 18.45
CA ALA A 87 -28.93 3.26 17.76
C ALA A 87 -27.43 3.07 18.01
N LEU A 88 -27.02 2.81 19.26
CA LEU A 88 -25.63 2.49 19.62
C LEU A 88 -25.17 1.19 18.94
N LEU A 89 -26.00 0.16 18.96
CA LEU A 89 -25.67 -1.14 18.34
C LEU A 89 -25.44 -0.99 16.83
N LEU A 90 -26.20 -0.15 16.17
CA LEU A 90 -26.04 0.16 14.73
C LEU A 90 -24.86 1.12 14.48
N ALA A 91 -24.55 2.01 15.42
CA ALA A 91 -23.46 2.96 15.28
C ALA A 91 -22.06 2.29 15.43
N ILE A 92 -21.94 1.28 16.28
CA ILE A 92 -20.64 0.59 16.53
C ILE A 92 -20.01 0.06 15.24
N PRO A 93 -20.68 -0.74 14.38
CA PRO A 93 -20.06 -1.24 13.16
C PRO A 93 -19.68 -0.12 12.18
N VAL A 94 -20.47 0.95 12.11
CA VAL A 94 -20.16 2.12 11.30
C VAL A 94 -18.91 2.82 11.81
N LEU A 95 -18.82 3.03 13.12
CA LEU A 95 -17.67 3.66 13.75
C LEU A 95 -16.40 2.82 13.56
N LEU A 96 -16.48 1.51 13.81
CA LEU A 96 -15.36 0.59 13.57
C LEU A 96 -14.91 0.63 12.11
N ARG A 97 -15.85 0.69 11.17
CA ARG A 97 -15.56 0.81 9.74
C ARG A 97 -14.84 2.11 9.40
N LEU A 98 -15.26 3.24 9.98
CA LEU A 98 -14.63 4.55 9.79
C LEU A 98 -13.22 4.59 10.41
N VAL A 99 -13.05 4.04 11.60
CA VAL A 99 -11.74 3.94 12.24
C VAL A 99 -10.80 3.10 11.38
N LEU A 100 -11.22 1.92 10.91
CA LEU A 100 -10.42 1.08 10.04
C LEU A 100 -10.06 1.80 8.73
N ALA A 101 -11.02 2.49 8.12
CA ALA A 101 -10.78 3.28 6.92
C ALA A 101 -9.73 4.36 7.16
N GLY A 102 -9.84 5.10 8.27
CA GLY A 102 -8.86 6.10 8.67
C GLY A 102 -7.47 5.52 8.88
N LEU A 103 -7.38 4.39 9.59
CA LEU A 103 -6.12 3.68 9.82
C LEU A 103 -5.44 3.29 8.51
N VAL A 104 -6.16 2.66 7.59
CA VAL A 104 -5.62 2.25 6.29
C VAL A 104 -5.22 3.46 5.46
N TRP A 105 -6.04 4.52 5.43
CA TRP A 105 -5.72 5.74 4.73
C TRP A 105 -4.42 6.39 5.24
N PHE A 106 -4.23 6.47 6.57
CA PHE A 106 -2.99 6.96 7.18
C PHE A 106 -1.79 6.10 6.80
N ALA A 107 -1.94 4.76 6.82
CA ALA A 107 -0.86 3.86 6.43
C ALA A 107 -0.46 4.05 4.96
N ILE A 108 -1.44 4.27 4.06
CA ILE A 108 -1.15 4.59 2.66
C ILE A 108 -0.36 5.89 2.57
N LYS A 109 -0.82 6.97 3.23
CA LYS A 109 -0.18 8.29 3.17
C LYS A 109 1.24 8.29 3.76
N ASP A 110 1.43 7.65 4.91
CA ASP A 110 2.76 7.51 5.53
C ASP A 110 3.67 6.62 4.67
N GLY A 111 3.13 5.54 4.07
CA GLY A 111 3.85 4.71 3.10
C GLY A 111 4.30 5.51 1.87
N LEU A 112 3.43 6.36 1.32
CA LEU A 112 3.75 7.24 0.20
C LEU A 112 4.86 8.24 0.57
N TRP A 113 4.75 8.87 1.74
CA TRP A 113 5.76 9.83 2.22
C TRP A 113 7.12 9.16 2.44
N THR A 114 7.14 8.04 3.17
CA THR A 114 8.37 7.27 3.46
C THR A 114 9.03 6.81 2.17
N THR A 115 8.24 6.27 1.23
CA THR A 115 8.77 5.79 -0.05
C THR A 115 9.25 6.93 -0.94
N SER A 116 8.54 8.07 -0.98
CA SER A 116 8.97 9.23 -1.74
C SER A 116 10.32 9.77 -1.24
N ARG A 117 10.53 9.74 0.08
CA ARG A 117 11.83 10.09 0.67
C ARG A 117 12.91 9.09 0.26
N ALA A 118 12.62 7.79 0.36
CA ALA A 118 13.56 6.74 -0.06
C ALA A 118 13.91 6.84 -1.55
N ILE A 119 12.95 7.19 -2.42
CA ILE A 119 13.20 7.43 -3.86
C ILE A 119 14.19 8.58 -4.05
N ARG A 120 14.01 9.71 -3.35
CA ARG A 120 14.91 10.85 -3.46
C ARG A 120 16.32 10.54 -2.97
N ASP A 121 16.44 9.87 -1.83
CA ASP A 121 17.73 9.63 -1.17
C ASP A 121 18.51 8.50 -1.87
N PHE A 122 17.81 7.44 -2.29
CA PHE A 122 18.41 6.24 -2.87
C PHE A 122 18.54 6.29 -4.39
N GLN A 123 17.68 7.04 -5.08
CA GLN A 123 17.61 7.14 -6.55
C GLN A 123 17.60 5.75 -7.23
N PRO A 124 16.55 4.94 -7.03
CA PRO A 124 16.47 3.59 -7.56
C PRO A 124 16.33 3.60 -9.10
N ASP A 125 16.82 2.53 -9.74
CA ASP A 125 16.60 2.27 -11.17
C ASP A 125 15.26 1.59 -11.42
N VAL A 126 14.79 0.76 -10.46
CA VAL A 126 13.53 0.00 -10.54
C VAL A 126 12.82 0.04 -9.20
N LEU A 127 11.49 0.17 -9.24
CA LEU A 127 10.61 0.00 -8.08
C LEU A 127 9.98 -1.38 -8.13
N VAL A 128 10.08 -2.14 -7.04
CA VAL A 128 9.42 -3.43 -6.86
C VAL A 128 8.44 -3.33 -5.70
N GLY A 129 7.18 -3.67 -5.93
CA GLY A 129 6.15 -3.67 -4.89
C GLY A 129 5.48 -5.03 -4.77
N PHE A 130 5.45 -5.61 -3.57
CA PHE A 130 4.75 -6.86 -3.29
C PHE A 130 3.56 -6.64 -2.36
N SER A 131 2.41 -7.24 -2.70
CA SER A 131 1.19 -7.24 -1.88
C SER A 131 0.79 -5.81 -1.45
N TRP A 132 0.81 -5.48 -0.16
CA TRP A 132 0.58 -4.13 0.37
C TRP A 132 1.52 -3.11 -0.26
N GLY A 133 2.82 -3.42 -0.33
CA GLY A 133 3.82 -2.57 -0.98
C GLY A 133 3.54 -2.35 -2.46
N GLY A 134 2.97 -3.36 -3.14
CA GLY A 134 2.47 -3.25 -4.52
C GLY A 134 1.33 -2.24 -4.64
N GLY A 135 0.42 -2.22 -3.68
CA GLY A 135 -0.63 -1.21 -3.59
C GLY A 135 -0.05 0.20 -3.40
N VAL A 136 0.88 0.39 -2.47
CA VAL A 136 1.57 1.69 -2.27
C VAL A 136 2.29 2.13 -3.54
N ALA A 137 2.97 1.22 -4.25
CA ALA A 137 3.62 1.50 -5.52
C ALA A 137 2.64 2.00 -6.59
N LEU A 138 1.42 1.45 -6.66
CA LEU A 138 0.37 1.92 -7.56
C LEU A 138 -0.08 3.35 -7.24
N TRP A 139 -0.18 3.73 -5.96
CA TRP A 139 -0.45 5.12 -5.59
C TRP A 139 0.69 6.05 -5.95
N LEU A 140 1.97 5.64 -5.77
CA LEU A 140 3.13 6.43 -6.20
C LEU A 140 3.12 6.70 -7.70
N LEU A 141 2.78 5.69 -8.52
CA LEU A 141 2.61 5.83 -9.96
C LEU A 141 1.46 6.80 -10.30
N SER A 142 0.31 6.63 -9.65
CA SER A 142 -0.88 7.46 -9.85
C SER A 142 -0.66 8.93 -9.50
N GLU A 143 0.06 9.21 -8.41
CA GLU A 143 0.39 10.57 -7.98
C GLU A 143 1.61 11.15 -8.75
N GLY A 144 2.19 10.38 -9.68
CA GLY A 144 3.36 10.81 -10.47
C GLY A 144 4.65 10.94 -9.65
N ARG A 145 4.67 10.41 -8.42
CA ARG A 145 5.85 10.43 -7.52
C ARG A 145 6.92 9.43 -7.94
N TRP A 146 6.56 8.46 -8.75
CA TRP A 146 7.46 7.54 -9.40
C TRP A 146 7.13 7.46 -10.89
N LYS A 147 8.16 7.53 -11.73
CA LYS A 147 8.03 7.49 -13.20
C LYS A 147 8.99 6.49 -13.85
N GLY A 148 9.70 5.70 -13.06
CA GLY A 148 10.65 4.68 -13.55
C GLY A 148 9.97 3.33 -13.83
N PRO A 149 10.78 2.36 -14.32
CA PRO A 149 10.34 0.98 -14.50
C PRO A 149 9.82 0.38 -13.18
N THR A 150 8.72 -0.39 -13.27
CA THR A 150 8.03 -0.89 -12.08
C THR A 150 7.68 -2.36 -12.22
N LEU A 151 7.90 -3.13 -11.16
CA LEU A 151 7.51 -4.52 -11.03
C LEU A 151 6.55 -4.69 -9.86
N LEU A 152 5.33 -5.06 -10.14
CA LEU A 152 4.28 -5.28 -9.14
C LEU A 152 4.02 -6.78 -8.97
N LEU A 153 4.06 -7.25 -7.75
CA LEU A 153 3.89 -8.63 -7.36
C LEU A 153 2.64 -8.76 -6.50
N ALA A 154 1.58 -9.36 -7.03
CA ALA A 154 0.28 -9.53 -6.36
C ALA A 154 -0.21 -8.26 -5.62
N PRO A 155 -0.31 -7.08 -6.29
CA PRO A 155 -0.63 -5.82 -5.62
C PRO A 155 -2.06 -5.82 -5.07
N THR A 156 -2.26 -5.41 -3.79
CA THR A 156 -3.55 -5.48 -3.09
C THR A 156 -4.35 -4.17 -3.16
N VAL A 157 -4.31 -3.45 -4.28
CA VAL A 157 -4.88 -2.11 -4.40
C VAL A 157 -6.39 -2.06 -4.18
N ASN A 158 -7.15 -3.04 -4.68
CA ASN A 158 -8.60 -3.07 -4.49
C ASN A 158 -8.99 -3.27 -3.02
N ALA A 159 -8.29 -4.17 -2.32
CA ALA A 159 -8.50 -4.37 -0.89
C ALA A 159 -8.20 -3.09 -0.09
N MET A 160 -7.08 -2.42 -0.40
CA MET A 160 -6.72 -1.14 0.22
C MET A 160 -7.77 -0.07 -0.03
N SER A 161 -8.21 0.10 -1.28
CA SER A 161 -9.22 1.09 -1.67
C SER A 161 -10.56 0.82 -1.00
N TRP A 162 -11.01 -0.43 -0.97
CA TRP A 162 -12.25 -0.82 -0.31
C TRP A 162 -12.20 -0.57 1.20
N VAL A 163 -11.10 -0.93 1.86
CA VAL A 163 -10.94 -0.73 3.30
C VAL A 163 -10.81 0.75 3.65
N SER A 164 -10.03 1.52 2.91
CA SER A 164 -9.83 2.96 3.17
C SER A 164 -11.00 3.84 2.73
N CYS A 165 -12.03 3.28 2.08
CA CYS A 165 -13.10 4.05 1.43
C CYS A 165 -12.59 5.05 0.39
N CYS A 166 -11.40 4.84 -0.16
CA CYS A 166 -10.83 5.68 -1.20
C CYS A 166 -11.06 5.05 -2.57
N SER A 167 -11.12 5.89 -3.60
CA SER A 167 -11.12 5.39 -4.97
C SER A 167 -9.78 4.72 -5.29
N ALA A 168 -9.81 3.66 -6.11
CA ALA A 168 -8.58 3.05 -6.61
C ALA A 168 -7.76 4.07 -7.43
N PRO A 169 -6.43 4.05 -7.31
CA PRO A 169 -5.57 4.99 -8.01
C PRO A 169 -5.71 4.81 -9.53
N ARG A 170 -5.77 5.93 -10.26
CA ARG A 170 -5.76 5.92 -11.73
C ARG A 170 -4.31 5.88 -12.20
N LEU A 171 -3.95 4.83 -12.91
CA LEU A 171 -2.60 4.70 -13.42
C LEU A 171 -2.38 5.59 -14.65
N PRO A 172 -1.21 6.26 -14.73
CA PRO A 172 -0.77 6.82 -16.00
C PRO A 172 -0.46 5.67 -16.98
N THR A 173 -0.71 5.88 -18.24
CA THR A 173 -0.37 4.88 -19.28
C THR A 173 1.13 4.59 -19.24
N PRO A 174 1.56 3.35 -19.04
CA PRO A 174 2.97 2.98 -19.10
C PRO A 174 3.57 3.29 -20.49
N SER A 175 4.86 3.57 -20.53
CA SER A 175 5.58 3.78 -21.79
C SER A 175 6.66 2.69 -21.97
N PRO A 176 7.14 2.44 -23.19
CA PRO A 176 8.21 1.46 -23.44
C PRO A 176 9.48 1.72 -22.62
N SER A 177 9.79 3.00 -22.32
CA SER A 177 10.92 3.38 -21.48
C SER A 177 10.65 3.25 -19.98
N ARG A 178 9.38 3.11 -19.59
CA ARG A 178 8.90 3.05 -18.20
C ARG A 178 7.82 1.98 -18.06
N PRO A 179 8.14 0.72 -18.36
CA PRO A 179 7.16 -0.36 -18.32
C PRO A 179 6.73 -0.65 -16.90
N THR A 180 5.47 -1.05 -16.75
CA THR A 180 4.92 -1.60 -15.51
C THR A 180 4.52 -3.03 -15.75
N HIS A 181 5.24 -3.96 -15.15
CA HIS A 181 4.93 -5.38 -15.19
C HIS A 181 4.19 -5.79 -13.91
N VAL A 182 3.18 -6.62 -14.06
CA VAL A 182 2.34 -7.09 -12.95
C VAL A 182 2.29 -8.60 -12.96
N PHE A 183 2.81 -9.24 -11.91
CA PHE A 183 2.66 -10.66 -11.67
C PHE A 183 1.43 -10.89 -10.80
N HIS A 184 0.51 -11.68 -11.31
CA HIS A 184 -0.74 -12.03 -10.66
C HIS A 184 -0.87 -13.55 -10.56
N ALA A 185 -1.21 -14.05 -9.38
CA ALA A 185 -1.49 -15.46 -9.18
C ALA A 185 -2.97 -15.77 -9.49
N GLU A 186 -3.23 -16.83 -10.25
CA GLU A 186 -4.61 -17.25 -10.59
C GLU A 186 -5.46 -17.51 -9.35
N ASN A 187 -4.84 -18.04 -8.29
CA ASN A 187 -5.50 -18.40 -7.03
C ASN A 187 -5.27 -17.34 -5.93
N ASP A 188 -5.24 -16.05 -6.30
CA ASP A 188 -5.05 -14.95 -5.35
C ASP A 188 -6.38 -14.41 -4.83
N GLY A 189 -6.73 -14.77 -3.59
CA GLY A 189 -7.94 -14.28 -2.92
C GLY A 189 -7.92 -12.79 -2.56
N PHE A 190 -6.74 -12.14 -2.57
CA PHE A 190 -6.58 -10.71 -2.23
C PHE A 190 -6.57 -9.81 -3.47
N CYS A 191 -6.32 -10.37 -4.63
CA CYS A 191 -6.19 -9.66 -5.89
C CYS A 191 -7.24 -10.20 -6.91
N PRO A 192 -8.46 -9.67 -6.92
CA PRO A 192 -9.53 -10.21 -7.75
C PRO A 192 -9.28 -9.98 -9.25
N ALA A 193 -9.89 -10.81 -10.09
CA ALA A 193 -9.79 -10.73 -11.56
C ALA A 193 -10.19 -9.36 -12.12
N SER A 194 -11.12 -8.65 -11.47
CA SER A 194 -11.49 -7.27 -11.84
C SER A 194 -10.35 -6.28 -11.73
N GLN A 195 -9.47 -6.46 -10.74
CA GLN A 195 -8.25 -5.64 -10.60
C GLN A 195 -7.27 -5.94 -11.73
N VAL A 196 -7.09 -7.21 -12.09
CA VAL A 196 -6.24 -7.64 -13.22
C VAL A 196 -6.69 -6.98 -14.51
N ALA A 197 -7.99 -7.03 -14.81
CA ALA A 197 -8.57 -6.40 -15.98
C ALA A 197 -8.33 -4.88 -16.00
N ALA A 198 -8.48 -4.20 -14.86
CA ALA A 198 -8.23 -2.76 -14.75
C ALA A 198 -6.77 -2.39 -14.98
N LEU A 199 -5.81 -3.16 -14.45
CA LEU A 199 -4.38 -2.96 -14.66
C LEU A 199 -3.97 -3.23 -16.11
N SER A 200 -4.50 -4.27 -16.73
CA SER A 200 -4.31 -4.57 -18.15
C SER A 200 -4.86 -3.45 -19.03
N ALA A 201 -6.07 -2.97 -18.76
CA ALA A 201 -6.68 -1.86 -19.49
C ALA A 201 -5.89 -0.53 -19.34
N ALA A 202 -5.19 -0.35 -18.23
CA ALA A 202 -4.28 0.77 -18.03
C ALA A 202 -2.96 0.64 -18.82
N GLY A 203 -2.72 -0.51 -19.49
CA GLY A 203 -1.53 -0.77 -20.30
C GLY A 203 -0.38 -1.43 -19.55
N CYS A 204 -0.61 -1.98 -18.35
CA CYS A 204 0.38 -2.79 -17.64
C CYS A 204 0.59 -4.13 -18.36
N GLU A 205 1.83 -4.61 -18.38
CA GLU A 205 2.16 -5.96 -18.90
C GLU A 205 1.83 -7.00 -17.82
N MET A 206 0.82 -7.83 -18.11
CA MET A 206 0.31 -8.81 -17.16
C MET A 206 0.99 -10.17 -17.33
N HIS A 207 1.46 -10.74 -16.22
CA HIS A 207 2.00 -12.08 -16.10
C HIS A 207 1.11 -12.89 -15.15
N VAL A 208 0.28 -13.78 -15.70
CA VAL A 208 -0.59 -14.63 -14.89
C VAL A 208 0.15 -15.92 -14.59
N CYS A 209 0.27 -16.26 -13.29
CA CYS A 209 1.04 -17.39 -12.80
C CYS A 209 0.12 -18.41 -12.12
N ASP A 210 0.35 -19.70 -12.37
CA ASP A 210 -0.25 -20.77 -11.58
C ASP A 210 0.42 -20.85 -10.21
N ASP A 211 0.04 -19.93 -9.32
CA ASP A 211 0.59 -19.78 -7.97
C ASP A 211 -0.50 -19.24 -7.02
N ASN A 212 -0.12 -18.94 -5.79
CA ASN A 212 -0.91 -18.24 -4.81
C ASN A 212 -0.36 -16.81 -4.56
N HIS A 213 -1.00 -16.05 -3.68
CA HIS A 213 -0.63 -14.68 -3.36
C HIS A 213 0.87 -14.48 -3.02
N VAL A 214 1.54 -15.51 -2.51
CA VAL A 214 2.94 -15.40 -2.05
C VAL A 214 3.95 -15.48 -3.20
N LEU A 215 3.57 -15.99 -4.37
CA LEU A 215 4.40 -16.07 -5.59
C LEU A 215 5.76 -16.78 -5.38
N LEU A 216 5.76 -17.93 -4.69
CA LEU A 216 6.98 -18.65 -4.31
C LEU A 216 7.25 -19.92 -5.15
N ARG A 217 6.37 -20.29 -6.09
CA ARG A 217 6.68 -21.40 -6.97
C ARG A 217 7.94 -21.11 -7.78
N ARG A 218 8.77 -22.12 -7.96
CA ARG A 218 10.08 -21.99 -8.61
C ARG A 218 9.97 -21.32 -9.98
N GLN A 219 9.02 -21.73 -10.80
CA GLN A 219 8.81 -21.16 -12.13
C GLN A 219 8.45 -19.67 -12.03
N THR A 220 7.50 -19.30 -11.17
CA THR A 220 7.09 -17.91 -10.92
C THR A 220 8.28 -17.06 -10.51
N VAL A 221 9.10 -17.55 -9.56
CA VAL A 221 10.30 -16.82 -9.09
C VAL A 221 11.33 -16.64 -10.22
N GLU A 222 11.50 -17.64 -11.09
CA GLU A 222 12.41 -17.54 -12.23
C GLU A 222 11.91 -16.51 -13.27
N GLU A 223 10.61 -16.47 -13.54
CA GLU A 223 10.00 -15.46 -14.42
C GLU A 223 10.11 -14.04 -13.85
N ILE A 224 9.82 -13.85 -12.56
CA ILE A 224 9.98 -12.59 -11.85
C ILE A 224 11.45 -12.12 -11.91
N HIS A 225 12.40 -13.02 -11.64
CA HIS A 225 13.82 -12.73 -11.71
C HIS A 225 14.27 -12.32 -13.11
N GLY A 226 13.80 -13.04 -14.14
CA GLY A 226 14.06 -12.70 -15.55
C GLY A 226 13.48 -11.34 -15.93
N CYS A 227 12.27 -11.02 -15.47
CA CYS A 227 11.63 -9.73 -15.67
C CYS A 227 12.42 -8.60 -14.99
N LEU A 228 12.80 -8.75 -13.73
CA LEU A 228 13.58 -7.76 -12.99
C LEU A 228 14.94 -7.48 -13.67
N LYS A 229 15.62 -8.52 -14.19
CA LYS A 229 16.85 -8.34 -14.96
C LYS A 229 16.63 -7.49 -16.22
N ARG A 230 15.53 -7.74 -16.96
CA ARG A 230 15.21 -6.93 -18.14
C ARG A 230 14.95 -5.47 -17.77
N LEU A 231 14.22 -5.21 -16.69
CA LEU A 231 13.97 -3.85 -16.20
C LEU A 231 15.27 -3.13 -15.80
N LEU A 232 16.19 -3.83 -15.13
CA LEU A 232 17.49 -3.28 -14.75
C LEU A 232 18.43 -3.03 -15.95
N ALA A 233 18.18 -3.67 -17.09
CA ALA A 233 18.94 -3.41 -18.32
C ALA A 233 18.51 -2.13 -19.04
N LEU A 234 17.33 -1.57 -18.68
CA LEU A 234 16.86 -0.29 -19.22
C LEU A 234 17.78 0.86 -18.78
N PRO A 235 17.84 1.95 -19.56
CA PRO A 235 18.54 3.16 -19.13
C PRO A 235 17.98 3.67 -17.80
N SER A 236 18.87 4.06 -16.89
CA SER A 236 18.43 4.66 -15.61
C SER A 236 17.58 5.91 -15.87
N PRO A 237 16.52 6.14 -15.08
CA PRO A 237 15.76 7.39 -15.15
C PRO A 237 16.73 8.57 -15.04
N SER A 238 16.61 9.56 -15.95
CA SER A 238 17.51 10.72 -15.89
C SER A 238 17.26 11.53 -14.62
N SER A 239 18.30 12.10 -14.03
CA SER A 239 18.19 12.96 -12.85
C SER A 239 17.27 14.18 -13.08
N SER A 240 17.11 14.62 -14.33
CA SER A 240 16.15 15.66 -14.73
C SER A 240 14.70 15.23 -14.57
N ASP A 241 14.39 13.94 -14.75
CA ASP A 241 13.04 13.40 -14.56
C ASP A 241 12.68 13.27 -13.07
N ALA A 242 13.66 13.01 -12.22
CA ALA A 242 13.47 12.93 -10.76
C ALA A 242 13.20 14.32 -10.14
N SER A 243 13.84 15.39 -10.63
CA SER A 243 13.63 16.74 -10.11
C SER A 243 12.29 17.36 -10.51
N GLN A 244 11.69 16.94 -11.64
CA GLN A 244 10.36 17.41 -12.07
C GLN A 244 9.20 16.74 -11.31
N THR A 245 9.45 15.65 -10.58
CA THR A 245 8.42 14.91 -9.82
C THR A 245 8.04 15.56 -8.50
N PHE A 246 8.91 16.39 -7.95
CA PHE A 246 8.68 17.07 -6.67
C PHE A 246 8.44 18.57 -6.92
N GLY A 247 7.32 18.90 -7.59
CA GLY A 247 6.87 20.29 -7.72
C GLY A 247 6.58 20.91 -6.34
N ALA A 248 6.82 22.22 -6.23
CA ALA A 248 6.78 23.02 -5.01
C ALA A 248 5.42 23.05 -4.25
N ASN A 249 4.48 22.17 -4.58
CA ASN A 249 3.16 22.11 -3.92
C ASN A 249 3.07 21.08 -2.77
N ASP A 250 4.18 20.36 -2.47
CA ASP A 250 4.22 19.41 -1.34
C ASP A 250 4.64 20.08 0.01
N CYS A 251 4.77 21.42 0.03
CA CYS A 251 5.10 22.16 1.25
C CYS A 251 3.83 22.49 2.05
N GLY A 252 3.11 21.51 2.55
CA GLY A 252 1.89 21.72 3.33
C GLY A 252 1.87 21.08 4.72
N TRP A 253 2.99 20.46 5.16
CA TRP A 253 3.05 19.79 6.46
C TRP A 253 4.48 19.89 7.07
N ASP A 254 5.06 21.08 7.04
CA ASP A 254 6.15 21.43 7.93
C ASP A 254 5.49 22.23 9.07
N ASP A 255 5.10 21.53 10.16
CA ASP A 255 5.11 21.95 11.58
C ASP A 255 4.37 20.89 12.44
#